data_8f8fc9a0ed2ef7fcfea14dfb152426c8
#
_entry.id   8f8fc9a0ed2ef7fcfea14dfb152426c8
#
_cell.length_a   1.000
_cell.length_b   1.000
_cell.length_c   1.000
_cell.angle_alpha   90.00
_cell.angle_beta   90.00
_cell.angle_gamma   90.00
#
_symmetry.space_group_name_H-M   'P 1'
#
loop_
_entity.id
_entity.type
_entity.pdbx_description
1 polymer ?
#
loop_
_entity_poly.entity_id
_entity_poly.type
_entity_poly.pdbx_seq_one_letter_code
_entity_poly.pdbx_strand_id
1 'polypeptide(L)'
;MPVSDTAVTPVIDYEPPTRAPGPNPPRCLPSPPTARPRVRPAPKTPLSPRMRQAAAFADAALRRVLEVMDRRRPATQLGAVLAPGLVDSVLAVSRASAGAPGAAVLRRMRVQPAVGDDAAEVSGSYSRGERIHAIACRVERLPAGRWLVVALHIG
;
A
#
# COMPACT_ATOMS: atom_id res chain seq x y z
N MET A 1 27.95 46.11 11.93
CA MET A 1 27.44 44.77 11.60
C MET A 1 26.08 44.63 12.26
N PRO A 2 24.94 44.65 11.51
CA PRO A 2 23.64 44.45 12.12
C PRO A 2 23.44 42.94 12.35
N VAL A 3 23.09 42.59 13.58
CA VAL A 3 22.71 41.25 14.03
C VAL A 3 21.28 40.99 13.50
N SER A 4 21.12 40.00 12.66
CA SER A 4 19.79 39.58 12.19
C SER A 4 19.00 38.98 13.34
N ASP A 5 17.97 39.66 13.75
CA ASP A 5 16.99 39.21 14.74
C ASP A 5 16.09 38.17 14.10
N THR A 6 16.30 36.90 14.44
CA THR A 6 15.46 35.81 13.96
C THR A 6 14.19 35.78 14.81
N ALA A 7 13.13 36.40 14.33
CA ALA A 7 11.82 36.34 14.96
C ALA A 7 11.30 34.90 14.98
N VAL A 8 11.33 34.26 16.15
CA VAL A 8 10.67 32.97 16.39
C VAL A 8 9.19 33.24 16.61
N THR A 9 8.36 32.80 15.66
CA THR A 9 6.90 32.88 15.80
C THR A 9 6.46 31.79 16.77
N PRO A 10 5.77 32.11 17.88
CA PRO A 10 5.29 31.08 18.79
C PRO A 10 4.22 30.21 18.11
N VAL A 11 4.36 28.90 18.23
CA VAL A 11 3.35 27.95 17.79
C VAL A 11 2.11 28.10 18.66
N ILE A 12 0.99 28.48 18.09
CA ILE A 12 -0.29 28.57 18.78
C ILE A 12 -0.80 27.13 18.96
N ASP A 13 -0.94 26.71 20.21
CA ASP A 13 -1.53 25.42 20.57
C ASP A 13 -3.04 25.50 20.36
N TYR A 14 -3.54 24.72 19.38
CA TYR A 14 -4.96 24.63 19.04
C TYR A 14 -5.70 23.54 19.82
N GLU A 15 -5.15 23.04 20.90
CA GLU A 15 -5.86 22.05 21.71
C GLU A 15 -7.06 22.74 22.41
N PRO A 16 -8.31 22.35 22.10
CA PRO A 16 -9.47 22.91 22.77
C PRO A 16 -9.42 22.56 24.27
N PRO A 17 -9.76 23.50 25.17
CA PRO A 17 -9.68 23.25 26.61
C PRO A 17 -10.50 22.02 26.97
N THR A 18 -9.89 21.08 27.70
CA THR A 18 -10.56 19.89 28.24
C THR A 18 -11.75 20.31 29.07
N ARG A 19 -12.95 19.98 28.59
CA ARG A 19 -14.19 20.27 29.33
C ARG A 19 -14.15 19.51 30.66
N ALA A 20 -14.15 20.23 31.76
CA ALA A 20 -14.24 19.64 33.08
C ALA A 20 -15.45 18.68 33.14
N PRO A 21 -15.31 17.46 33.71
CA PRO A 21 -16.40 16.55 33.85
C PRO A 21 -17.48 17.18 34.74
N GLY A 22 -18.63 17.49 34.14
CA GLY A 22 -19.79 17.93 34.88
C GLY A 22 -20.32 16.80 35.79
N PRO A 23 -21.01 17.13 36.90
CA PRO A 23 -21.52 16.14 37.82
C PRO A 23 -22.55 15.25 37.12
N ASN A 24 -22.22 13.98 37.00
CA ASN A 24 -23.06 12.86 36.56
C ASN A 24 -23.55 12.90 35.10
N PRO A 25 -22.85 12.29 34.16
CA PRO A 25 -23.43 12.01 32.86
C PRO A 25 -24.59 10.98 33.03
N PRO A 26 -25.72 11.16 32.32
CA PRO A 26 -26.79 10.17 32.35
C PRO A 26 -26.20 8.83 31.87
N ARG A 27 -26.49 7.76 32.60
CA ARG A 27 -26.11 6.40 32.25
C ARG A 27 -26.62 6.11 30.85
N CYS A 28 -25.70 6.15 29.86
CA CYS A 28 -26.02 5.67 28.53
C CYS A 28 -26.33 4.19 28.63
N LEU A 29 -27.59 3.83 28.49
CA LEU A 29 -28.00 2.47 28.22
C LEU A 29 -27.27 2.07 26.90
N PRO A 30 -26.67 0.87 26.85
CA PRO A 30 -26.04 0.42 25.60
C PRO A 30 -27.11 0.40 24.50
N SER A 31 -26.94 1.26 23.51
CA SER A 31 -27.77 1.22 22.32
C SER A 31 -27.65 -0.18 21.71
N PRO A 32 -28.75 -0.80 21.28
CA PRO A 32 -28.68 -2.08 20.60
C PRO A 32 -27.76 -1.94 19.41
N PRO A 33 -26.93 -2.95 19.10
CA PRO A 33 -25.99 -2.87 17.99
C PRO A 33 -26.80 -2.59 16.72
N THR A 34 -26.70 -1.36 16.23
CA THR A 34 -27.26 -0.98 14.94
C THR A 34 -26.49 -1.83 13.93
N ALA A 35 -27.16 -2.84 13.38
CA ALA A 35 -26.60 -3.67 12.34
C ALA A 35 -26.08 -2.74 11.23
N ARG A 36 -24.76 -2.59 11.11
CA ARG A 36 -24.17 -1.86 9.99
C ARG A 36 -24.77 -2.44 8.73
N PRO A 37 -25.38 -1.62 7.86
CA PRO A 37 -25.90 -2.12 6.60
C PRO A 37 -24.75 -2.87 5.92
N ARG A 38 -24.95 -4.18 5.69
CA ARG A 38 -24.02 -4.96 4.88
C ARG A 38 -24.05 -4.32 3.50
N VAL A 39 -23.04 -3.50 3.22
CA VAL A 39 -22.79 -2.99 1.87
C VAL A 39 -22.64 -4.22 0.99
N ARG A 40 -23.69 -4.50 0.22
CA ARG A 40 -23.67 -5.58 -0.78
C ARG A 40 -22.50 -5.30 -1.71
N PRO A 41 -21.54 -6.23 -1.87
CA PRO A 41 -20.44 -6.00 -2.78
C PRO A 41 -21.03 -5.66 -4.15
N ALA A 42 -20.63 -4.52 -4.72
CA ALA A 42 -21.04 -4.17 -6.07
C ALA A 42 -20.69 -5.32 -7.02
N PRO A 43 -21.55 -5.63 -8.02
CA PRO A 43 -21.28 -6.67 -9.00
C PRO A 43 -19.91 -6.38 -9.62
N LYS A 44 -19.02 -7.38 -9.59
CA LYS A 44 -17.68 -7.24 -10.17
C LYS A 44 -17.83 -7.13 -11.68
N THR A 45 -17.71 -5.94 -12.21
CA THR A 45 -17.62 -5.74 -13.67
C THR A 45 -16.45 -6.57 -14.19
N PRO A 46 -16.65 -7.38 -15.24
CA PRO A 46 -15.58 -8.19 -15.80
C PRO A 46 -14.46 -7.28 -16.29
N LEU A 47 -13.23 -7.62 -15.95
CA LEU A 47 -12.05 -6.89 -16.37
C LEU A 47 -11.91 -6.94 -17.91
N SER A 48 -11.54 -5.82 -18.52
CA SER A 48 -11.17 -5.79 -19.93
C SER A 48 -9.99 -6.76 -20.22
N PRO A 49 -9.77 -7.16 -21.49
CA PRO A 49 -8.60 -7.98 -21.85
C PRO A 49 -7.28 -7.34 -21.40
N ARG A 50 -7.13 -6.03 -21.53
CA ARG A 50 -5.93 -5.29 -21.08
C ARG A 50 -5.79 -5.33 -19.56
N MET A 51 -6.87 -5.14 -18.82
CA MET A 51 -6.84 -5.24 -17.36
C MET A 51 -6.54 -6.66 -16.86
N ARG A 52 -6.94 -7.69 -17.59
CA ARG A 52 -6.52 -9.08 -17.29
C ARG A 52 -5.01 -9.26 -17.50
N GLN A 53 -4.43 -8.65 -18.55
CA GLN A 53 -2.97 -8.65 -18.76
C GLN A 53 -2.25 -7.88 -17.64
N ALA A 54 -2.74 -6.69 -17.26
CA ALA A 54 -2.22 -5.93 -16.13
C ALA A 54 -2.24 -6.73 -14.83
N ALA A 55 -3.34 -7.43 -14.56
CA ALA A 55 -3.49 -8.29 -13.38
C ALA A 55 -2.47 -9.44 -13.37
N ALA A 56 -2.33 -10.14 -14.49
CA ALA A 56 -1.37 -11.24 -14.62
C ALA A 56 0.08 -10.74 -14.46
N PHE A 57 0.40 -9.60 -15.07
CA PHE A 57 1.71 -8.97 -14.93
C PHE A 57 1.98 -8.55 -13.48
N ALA A 58 1.02 -7.88 -12.83
CA ALA A 58 1.15 -7.44 -11.45
C ALA A 58 1.34 -8.61 -10.48
N ASP A 59 0.58 -9.69 -10.63
CA ASP A 59 0.76 -10.91 -9.82
C ASP A 59 2.17 -11.47 -9.96
N ALA A 60 2.66 -11.62 -11.18
CA ALA A 60 4.01 -12.12 -11.43
C ALA A 60 5.10 -11.16 -10.90
N ALA A 61 4.92 -9.84 -11.05
CA ALA A 61 5.86 -8.83 -10.58
C ALA A 61 5.90 -8.80 -9.04
N LEU A 62 4.76 -8.79 -8.36
CA LEU A 62 4.70 -8.77 -6.90
C LEU A 62 5.28 -10.05 -6.28
N ARG A 63 5.01 -11.23 -6.85
CA ARG A 63 5.66 -12.47 -6.40
C ARG A 63 7.18 -12.38 -6.52
N ARG A 64 7.67 -11.83 -7.63
CA ARG A 64 9.11 -11.65 -7.85
C ARG A 64 9.72 -10.67 -6.85
N VAL A 65 9.01 -9.58 -6.52
CA VAL A 65 9.41 -8.64 -5.47
C VAL A 65 9.54 -9.36 -4.12
N LEU A 66 8.53 -10.16 -3.72
CA LEU A 66 8.55 -10.89 -2.47
C LEU A 66 9.69 -11.94 -2.42
N GLU A 67 9.97 -12.60 -3.54
CA GLU A 67 11.08 -13.56 -3.64
C GLU A 67 12.46 -12.86 -3.50
N VAL A 68 12.61 -11.64 -4.03
CA VAL A 68 13.82 -10.84 -3.85
C VAL A 68 13.94 -10.33 -2.41
N MET A 69 12.83 -9.90 -1.79
CA MET A 69 12.82 -9.54 -0.37
C MET A 69 13.27 -10.70 0.53
N ASP A 70 12.92 -11.91 0.18
CA ASP A 70 13.34 -13.12 0.87
C ASP A 70 14.73 -13.63 0.46
N ARG A 71 15.44 -12.89 -0.39
CA ARG A 71 16.75 -13.29 -0.93
C ARG A 71 16.75 -14.63 -1.68
N ARG A 72 15.58 -15.09 -2.11
CA ARG A 72 15.42 -16.31 -2.92
C ARG A 72 15.66 -16.07 -4.41
N ARG A 73 15.76 -14.79 -4.80
CA ARG A 73 15.97 -14.37 -6.19
C ARG A 73 16.89 -13.15 -6.24
N PRO A 74 17.78 -13.05 -7.22
CA PRO A 74 18.66 -11.88 -7.36
C PRO A 74 17.87 -10.63 -7.77
N ALA A 75 18.25 -9.47 -7.20
CA ALA A 75 17.58 -8.18 -7.44
C ALA A 75 17.67 -7.72 -8.90
N THR A 76 18.68 -8.18 -9.65
CA THR A 76 18.85 -7.86 -11.07
C THR A 76 17.63 -8.22 -11.93
N GLN A 77 16.85 -9.20 -11.50
CA GLN A 77 15.62 -9.62 -12.20
C GLN A 77 14.45 -8.65 -12.02
N LEU A 78 14.55 -7.70 -11.09
CA LEU A 78 13.52 -6.68 -10.89
C LEU A 78 13.59 -5.57 -11.95
N GLY A 79 14.74 -5.27 -12.52
CA GLY A 79 14.91 -4.23 -13.54
C GLY A 79 14.04 -4.41 -14.78
N ALA A 80 13.62 -5.64 -15.07
CA ALA A 80 12.70 -5.92 -16.18
C ALA A 80 11.22 -5.59 -15.87
N VAL A 81 10.85 -5.47 -14.60
CA VAL A 81 9.45 -5.34 -14.15
C VAL A 81 9.18 -4.09 -13.32
N LEU A 82 10.21 -3.49 -12.73
CA LEU A 82 10.11 -2.27 -11.92
C LEU A 82 10.75 -1.07 -12.64
N ALA A 83 10.19 0.11 -12.39
CA ALA A 83 10.82 1.36 -12.80
C ALA A 83 12.14 1.59 -12.05
N PRO A 84 13.09 2.35 -12.65
CA PRO A 84 14.33 2.74 -11.98
C PRO A 84 14.08 3.35 -10.60
N GLY A 85 14.90 3.02 -9.61
CA GLY A 85 14.75 3.48 -8.23
C GLY A 85 13.87 2.60 -7.33
N LEU A 86 12.87 1.88 -7.87
CA LEU A 86 12.06 0.97 -7.05
C LEU A 86 12.85 -0.26 -6.59
N VAL A 87 13.85 -0.68 -7.34
CA VAL A 87 14.74 -1.80 -6.97
C VAL A 87 15.46 -1.50 -5.66
N ASP A 88 15.98 -0.28 -5.51
CA ASP A 88 16.67 0.15 -4.28
C ASP A 88 15.72 0.19 -3.09
N SER A 89 14.47 0.61 -3.30
CA SER A 89 13.42 0.58 -2.28
C SER A 89 13.13 -0.85 -1.82
N VAL A 90 13.00 -1.80 -2.74
CA VAL A 90 12.81 -3.22 -2.41
C VAL A 90 14.00 -3.77 -1.63
N LEU A 91 15.23 -3.43 -2.01
CA LEU A 91 16.44 -3.84 -1.31
C LEU A 91 16.52 -3.23 0.10
N ALA A 92 16.07 -1.99 0.28
CA ALA A 92 15.98 -1.37 1.60
C ALA A 92 15.01 -2.12 2.51
N VAL A 93 13.81 -2.47 2.03
CA VAL A 93 12.84 -3.29 2.76
C VAL A 93 13.38 -4.69 3.04
N SER A 94 14.06 -5.31 2.07
CA SER A 94 14.71 -6.63 2.26
C SER A 94 15.75 -6.61 3.38
N ARG A 95 16.52 -5.53 3.48
CA ARG A 95 17.49 -5.36 4.59
C ARG A 95 16.79 -5.17 5.92
N ALA A 96 15.75 -4.34 5.97
CA ALA A 96 14.98 -4.07 7.20
C ALA A 96 14.24 -5.31 7.71
N SER A 97 13.81 -6.21 6.81
CA SER A 97 13.12 -7.46 7.15
C SER A 97 14.06 -8.67 7.27
N ALA A 98 15.39 -8.45 7.26
CA ALA A 98 16.37 -9.50 7.43
C ALA A 98 16.18 -10.18 8.81
N GLY A 99 16.04 -11.51 8.81
CA GLY A 99 15.78 -12.28 10.03
C GLY A 99 14.29 -12.44 10.40
N ALA A 100 13.38 -11.80 9.69
CA ALA A 100 11.95 -12.07 9.89
C ALA A 100 11.61 -13.54 9.52
N PRO A 101 10.88 -14.27 10.38
CA PRO A 101 10.58 -15.68 10.16
C PRO A 101 9.59 -15.87 9.01
N GLY A 102 9.79 -16.94 8.25
CA GLY A 102 8.89 -17.37 7.19
C GLY A 102 9.09 -16.66 5.86
N ALA A 103 8.63 -17.31 4.80
CA ALA A 103 8.64 -16.76 3.46
C ALA A 103 7.47 -15.77 3.24
N ALA A 104 7.72 -14.72 2.49
CA ALA A 104 6.68 -13.81 2.05
C ALA A 104 5.86 -14.46 0.92
N VAL A 105 4.56 -14.58 1.11
CA VAL A 105 3.64 -15.25 0.17
C VAL A 105 2.49 -14.32 -0.16
N LEU A 106 2.32 -13.97 -1.44
CA LEU A 106 1.20 -13.18 -1.92
C LEU A 106 -0.11 -13.95 -1.70
N ARG A 107 -1.09 -13.33 -1.03
CA ARG A 107 -2.36 -13.95 -0.63
C ARG A 107 -3.53 -13.50 -1.47
N ARG A 108 -3.75 -12.21 -1.52
CA ARG A 108 -4.87 -11.60 -2.24
C ARG A 108 -4.37 -10.43 -3.05
N MET A 109 -5.00 -10.23 -4.20
CA MET A 109 -4.74 -9.10 -5.06
C MET A 109 -6.05 -8.62 -5.69
N ARG A 110 -6.19 -7.31 -5.80
CA ARG A 110 -7.27 -6.64 -6.53
C ARG A 110 -6.63 -5.66 -7.49
N VAL A 111 -7.21 -5.60 -8.68
CA VAL A 111 -6.78 -4.68 -9.73
C VAL A 111 -7.95 -3.77 -10.06
N GLN A 112 -7.68 -2.49 -10.14
CA GLN A 112 -8.63 -1.47 -10.56
C GLN A 112 -8.02 -0.70 -11.72
N PRO A 113 -8.77 -0.48 -12.81
CA PRO A 113 -8.30 0.38 -13.89
C PRO A 113 -8.09 1.79 -13.33
N ALA A 114 -6.98 2.42 -13.72
CA ALA A 114 -6.74 3.83 -13.49
C ALA A 114 -7.30 4.64 -14.68
N VAL A 115 -6.64 5.71 -15.07
CA VAL A 115 -7.09 6.49 -16.24
C VAL A 115 -6.91 5.67 -17.52
N GLY A 116 -8.01 5.23 -18.10
CA GLY A 116 -8.01 4.34 -19.27
C GLY A 116 -7.58 2.91 -18.95
N ASP A 117 -7.39 2.10 -20.00
CA ASP A 117 -7.00 0.69 -19.89
C ASP A 117 -5.46 0.47 -19.93
N ASP A 118 -4.67 1.55 -19.91
CA ASP A 118 -3.21 1.49 -20.01
C ASP A 118 -2.52 1.69 -18.64
N ALA A 119 -3.28 1.85 -17.57
CA ALA A 119 -2.79 1.91 -16.20
C ALA A 119 -3.74 1.20 -15.23
N ALA A 120 -3.20 0.61 -14.18
CA ALA A 120 -3.99 -0.02 -13.13
C ALA A 120 -3.37 0.20 -11.75
N GLU A 121 -4.25 0.41 -10.77
CA GLU A 121 -3.92 0.37 -9.35
C GLU A 121 -4.13 -1.05 -8.83
N VAL A 122 -3.13 -1.55 -8.13
CA VAL A 122 -3.13 -2.89 -7.58
C VAL A 122 -2.97 -2.82 -6.08
N SER A 123 -3.88 -3.43 -5.36
CA SER A 123 -3.81 -3.57 -3.90
C SER A 123 -3.88 -5.03 -3.52
N GLY A 124 -3.15 -5.42 -2.49
CA GLY A 124 -3.10 -6.80 -2.07
C GLY A 124 -2.58 -6.99 -0.66
N SER A 125 -2.45 -8.25 -0.29
CA SER A 125 -1.82 -8.65 0.96
C SER A 125 -0.88 -9.83 0.74
N TYR A 126 0.18 -9.88 1.53
CA TYR A 126 1.06 -11.03 1.62
C TYR A 126 1.21 -11.46 3.08
N SER A 127 1.44 -12.74 3.30
CA SER A 127 1.76 -13.25 4.63
C SER A 127 3.25 -13.47 4.76
N ARG A 128 3.78 -13.25 5.99
CA ARG A 128 5.12 -13.70 6.40
C ARG A 128 5.00 -14.28 7.80
N GLY A 129 5.24 -15.59 7.94
CA GLY A 129 4.88 -16.30 9.16
C GLY A 129 3.40 -16.12 9.50
N GLU A 130 3.10 -15.76 10.74
CA GLU A 130 1.72 -15.51 11.22
C GLU A 130 1.19 -14.08 10.90
N ARG A 131 2.00 -13.22 10.29
CA ARG A 131 1.62 -11.84 10.04
C ARG A 131 1.13 -11.64 8.61
N ILE A 132 0.14 -10.75 8.47
CA ILE A 132 -0.38 -10.28 7.19
C ILE A 132 0.03 -8.83 6.99
N HIS A 133 0.58 -8.54 5.84
CA HIS A 133 1.07 -7.24 5.42
C HIS A 133 0.32 -6.76 4.19
N ALA A 134 0.21 -5.43 4.05
CA ALA A 134 -0.32 -4.83 2.84
C ALA A 134 0.77 -4.69 1.77
N ILE A 135 0.37 -4.78 0.51
CA ILE A 135 1.21 -4.45 -0.64
C ILE A 135 0.35 -3.75 -1.69
N ALA A 136 0.88 -2.69 -2.26
CA ALA A 136 0.20 -1.98 -3.34
C ALA A 136 1.19 -1.55 -4.41
N CYS A 137 0.74 -1.52 -5.66
CA CYS A 137 1.53 -0.98 -6.75
C CYS A 137 0.65 -0.35 -7.82
N ARG A 138 1.25 0.54 -8.59
CA ARG A 138 0.69 1.03 -9.84
C ARG A 138 1.46 0.42 -11.00
N VAL A 139 0.74 -0.12 -11.96
CA VAL A 139 1.31 -0.64 -13.20
C VAL A 139 0.85 0.21 -14.38
N GLU A 140 1.77 0.48 -15.29
CA GLU A 140 1.49 1.24 -16.50
C GLU A 140 2.00 0.50 -17.72
N ARG A 141 1.29 0.67 -18.82
CA ARG A 141 1.65 0.10 -20.10
C ARG A 141 2.53 1.09 -20.86
N LEU A 142 3.73 0.69 -21.17
CA LEU A 142 4.66 1.49 -21.97
C LEU A 142 4.25 1.53 -23.44
N PRO A 143 4.71 2.54 -24.23
CA PRO A 143 4.40 2.64 -25.65
C PRO A 143 4.73 1.37 -26.45
N ALA A 144 5.77 0.61 -26.04
CA ALA A 144 6.15 -0.67 -26.62
C ALA A 144 5.19 -1.83 -26.26
N GLY A 145 4.08 -1.57 -25.56
CA GLY A 145 3.09 -2.57 -25.19
C GLY A 145 3.43 -3.39 -23.94
N ARG A 146 4.58 -3.16 -23.35
CA ARG A 146 5.04 -3.84 -22.13
C ARG A 146 4.51 -3.14 -20.88
N TRP A 147 4.11 -3.91 -19.87
CA TRP A 147 3.75 -3.40 -18.54
C TRP A 147 4.97 -3.15 -17.68
N LEU A 148 4.90 -2.16 -16.80
CA LEU A 148 5.93 -1.80 -15.84
C LEU A 148 5.29 -1.39 -14.52
N VAL A 149 5.87 -1.77 -13.39
CA VAL A 149 5.51 -1.23 -12.08
C VAL A 149 6.19 0.13 -11.92
N VAL A 150 5.41 1.19 -11.79
CA VAL A 150 5.89 2.57 -11.69
C VAL A 150 5.82 3.14 -10.29
N ALA A 151 5.03 2.53 -9.42
CA ALA A 151 4.99 2.84 -7.99
C ALA A 151 4.79 1.55 -7.21
N LEU A 152 5.39 1.45 -6.02
CA LEU A 152 5.32 0.28 -5.15
C LEU A 152 5.32 0.71 -3.69
N HIS A 153 4.40 0.15 -2.92
CA HIS A 153 4.33 0.28 -1.47
C HIS A 153 4.31 -1.10 -0.83
N ILE A 154 5.16 -1.29 0.18
CA ILE A 154 5.28 -2.54 0.94
C ILE A 154 5.13 -2.17 2.41
N GLY A 155 4.06 -2.66 3.05
CA GLY A 155 3.74 -2.40 4.46
C GLY A 155 4.15 -3.54 5.38
#